data_c28708025b31df45e08be098dd1f0f0f
#
_entry.id   c28708025b31df45e08be098dd1f0f0f
#
_cell.length_a   1.000
_cell.length_b   1.000
_cell.length_c   1.000
_cell.angle_alpha   90.00
_cell.angle_beta   90.00
_cell.angle_gamma   90.00
#
_symmetry.space_group_name_H-M   'P 1'
#
loop_
_entity.id
_entity.type
_entity.pdbx_description
1 polymer ?
#
loop_
_entity_poly.entity_id
_entity_poly.type
_entity_poly.pdbx_seq_one_letter_code
_entity_poly.pdbx_strand_id
1 'polypeptide(L)'
;MPHTKPVTCTLLLVAAAGISFAGTKRHADAAPPDLAAKATNSDPLPAGAGQTQPALDFQIFKTKVEPIFLKERPGHARCYGCHTLPNRGFYLETLPPGSAEWSDEQSRRNYQNAVRLVVPGDPLSSRLLIHPLAPEAGGDPFHSGGRQFQSQTDPDWLTIAEWVRSSQTEIAPGSPPASASRVYVTNSAADTIAVIDPATNSVVQVIHGIELPHGVNFSPDGTRVYVSNESESVLDVVDRQSGEILQKISLSGHPNNMTISKDGGRVLVGIRTAPGGVDVIEATSLKRVKTIPVHGGVHNIYVTPDGKYAVSGSIDSKIFTVIDLQSEQAAWELKFDKGVRPMAFEANPDGSTRRVFVQLSELNGFAVVDFAKRAEVARIKLPDQPGGFGGAEGRRGTPSHGIGVSPDGKSLWVNSTQANAVFAYSLPDLQLLGHVALPEVHSLGRRVPTGSVPEWITFTPDSKTIYISNSGAGSVTAIDTKTLKQIAVIPVGEVPKRINTLVLR
;
A
#
# COMPACT_ATOMS: atom_id res chain seq x y z
N MET A 1 25.64 -19.44 -53.72
CA MET A 1 26.67 -18.52 -53.23
C MET A 1 26.14 -17.11 -53.37
N PRO A 2 25.86 -16.42 -52.31
CA PRO A 2 25.85 -14.95 -52.31
C PRO A 2 26.84 -14.40 -51.25
N HIS A 3 27.46 -13.31 -51.64
CA HIS A 3 28.53 -12.60 -50.98
C HIS A 3 28.06 -11.85 -49.73
N THR A 4 28.76 -12.04 -48.61
CA THR A 4 28.70 -11.23 -47.43
C THR A 4 29.64 -10.02 -47.53
N LYS A 5 29.14 -8.82 -47.25
CA LYS A 5 29.95 -7.59 -47.06
C LYS A 5 30.06 -7.29 -45.57
N PRO A 6 31.21 -6.82 -45.08
CA PRO A 6 31.38 -6.46 -43.69
C PRO A 6 30.90 -5.03 -43.41
N VAL A 7 30.28 -4.82 -42.25
CA VAL A 7 29.91 -3.51 -41.71
C VAL A 7 31.04 -2.98 -40.85
N THR A 8 31.58 -1.83 -41.27
CA THR A 8 32.64 -1.10 -40.57
C THR A 8 32.03 -0.24 -39.47
N CYS A 9 32.49 -0.43 -38.25
CA CYS A 9 32.08 0.39 -37.08
C CYS A 9 33.04 1.57 -36.97
N THR A 10 32.55 2.80 -37.12
CA THR A 10 33.34 4.04 -36.97
C THR A 10 33.19 4.55 -35.54
N LEU A 11 34.30 4.57 -34.79
CA LEU A 11 34.41 5.23 -33.49
C LEU A 11 34.55 6.76 -33.70
N LEU A 12 33.67 7.55 -33.11
CA LEU A 12 33.84 8.99 -32.97
C LEU A 12 34.44 9.31 -31.60
N LEU A 13 35.66 9.80 -31.63
CA LEU A 13 36.29 10.46 -30.48
C LEU A 13 35.75 11.92 -30.36
N VAL A 14 35.20 12.29 -29.21
CA VAL A 14 34.90 13.69 -28.86
C VAL A 14 35.99 14.21 -27.92
N ALA A 15 36.70 15.23 -28.38
CA ALA A 15 37.71 15.92 -27.62
C ALA A 15 37.10 16.87 -26.58
N ALA A 16 37.59 16.81 -25.35
CA ALA A 16 37.25 17.75 -24.28
C ALA A 16 38.05 19.06 -24.44
N ALA A 17 37.36 20.20 -24.57
CA ALA A 17 37.94 21.52 -24.50
C ALA A 17 37.85 22.02 -23.04
N GLY A 18 39.01 22.33 -22.45
CA GLY A 18 39.14 22.96 -21.14
C GLY A 18 38.82 24.46 -21.20
N ILE A 19 38.02 24.91 -20.23
CA ILE A 19 37.80 26.34 -19.98
C ILE A 19 38.41 26.70 -18.61
N SER A 20 39.46 27.55 -18.64
CA SER A 20 40.05 28.20 -17.48
C SER A 20 39.13 29.32 -16.96
N PHE A 21 38.84 29.30 -15.65
CA PHE A 21 38.26 30.44 -14.97
C PHE A 21 39.30 31.18 -14.13
N ALA A 22 39.47 32.46 -14.46
CA ALA A 22 40.28 33.43 -13.73
C ALA A 22 39.60 33.82 -12.40
N GLY A 23 40.42 33.95 -11.36
CA GLY A 23 39.94 34.29 -10.03
C GLY A 23 39.49 35.74 -9.87
N THR A 24 38.50 35.96 -9.04
CA THR A 24 38.16 37.26 -8.45
C THR A 24 38.16 37.16 -6.92
N LYS A 25 38.70 38.26 -6.33
CA LYS A 25 39.07 38.45 -4.92
C LYS A 25 37.88 38.37 -3.96
N ARG A 26 38.17 37.79 -2.80
CA ARG A 26 37.31 37.79 -1.61
C ARG A 26 37.19 39.19 -1.00
N HIS A 27 35.95 39.58 -0.67
CA HIS A 27 35.68 40.52 0.41
C HIS A 27 35.21 39.73 1.62
N ALA A 28 35.87 40.00 2.76
CA ALA A 28 35.47 39.45 4.06
C ALA A 28 34.37 40.35 4.63
N ASP A 29 33.26 39.74 5.02
CA ASP A 29 32.29 40.38 5.90
C ASP A 29 31.81 39.42 6.97
N ALA A 30 31.61 39.98 8.13
CA ALA A 30 31.48 39.51 9.48
C ALA A 30 30.54 38.32 9.72
N ALA A 31 30.95 37.44 10.64
CA ALA A 31 30.13 36.37 11.24
C ALA A 31 29.06 36.97 12.20
N PRO A 32 27.84 36.45 12.19
CA PRO A 32 26.88 36.68 13.28
C PRO A 32 27.09 35.73 14.46
N PRO A 33 26.63 36.11 15.68
CA PRO A 33 27.05 35.49 16.93
C PRO A 33 26.43 34.09 17.18
N ASP A 34 27.25 33.32 17.84
CA ASP A 34 26.98 32.01 18.42
C ASP A 34 25.68 31.98 19.26
N LEU A 35 24.70 31.22 18.80
CA LEU A 35 23.59 30.73 19.62
C LEU A 35 23.79 29.24 19.87
N ALA A 36 24.56 28.93 20.91
CA ALA A 36 24.64 27.62 21.49
C ALA A 36 23.24 27.21 22.04
N ALA A 37 22.46 26.52 21.22
CA ALA A 37 21.27 25.85 21.67
C ALA A 37 21.65 24.56 22.40
N LYS A 38 21.39 24.56 23.70
CA LYS A 38 21.50 23.40 24.58
C LYS A 38 20.80 22.18 23.96
N ALA A 39 21.58 21.12 23.75
CA ALA A 39 21.04 19.78 23.55
C ALA A 39 20.28 19.40 24.81
N THR A 40 18.97 19.42 24.75
CA THR A 40 18.12 18.75 25.74
C THR A 40 18.14 17.28 25.46
N ASN A 41 18.70 16.51 26.40
CA ASN A 41 18.53 15.06 26.47
C ASN A 41 17.04 14.74 26.33
N SER A 42 16.66 14.10 25.25
CA SER A 42 15.37 13.43 25.17
C SER A 42 15.48 12.14 25.98
N ASP A 43 14.93 12.16 27.18
CA ASP A 43 14.66 10.95 27.92
C ASP A 43 13.87 9.97 27.07
N PRO A 44 14.15 8.65 27.17
CA PRO A 44 13.34 7.64 26.52
C PRO A 44 11.91 7.77 27.04
N LEU A 45 10.94 7.90 26.15
CA LEU A 45 9.52 7.93 26.45
C LEU A 45 9.19 6.75 27.38
N PRO A 46 8.46 6.98 28.48
CA PRO A 46 8.02 5.90 29.36
C PRO A 46 7.17 4.95 28.52
N ALA A 47 7.44 3.66 28.64
CA ALA A 47 6.61 2.61 28.09
C ALA A 47 5.17 2.81 28.57
N GLY A 48 4.33 3.38 27.71
CA GLY A 48 2.92 3.58 27.97
C GLY A 48 2.27 2.22 28.16
N ALA A 49 1.84 1.95 29.36
CA ALA A 49 0.99 0.83 29.69
C ALA A 49 -0.31 0.94 28.89
N GLY A 50 -0.63 -0.10 28.12
CA GLY A 50 -1.97 -0.35 27.66
C GLY A 50 -2.18 -0.20 26.17
N GLN A 51 -1.98 -1.25 25.47
CA GLN A 51 -2.85 -1.99 24.58
C GLN A 51 -1.97 -3.00 23.84
N THR A 52 -2.02 -4.24 24.28
CA THR A 52 -1.38 -5.36 23.60
C THR A 52 -2.08 -5.53 22.25
N GLN A 53 -1.41 -5.08 21.18
CA GLN A 53 -1.68 -5.59 19.85
C GLN A 53 -1.52 -7.12 19.91
N PRO A 54 -2.24 -7.90 19.08
CA PRO A 54 -1.92 -9.28 18.83
C PRO A 54 -0.59 -9.31 18.04
N ALA A 55 0.47 -8.96 18.72
CA ALA A 55 1.81 -9.11 18.24
C ALA A 55 2.15 -10.58 18.34
N LEU A 56 2.71 -11.12 17.26
CA LEU A 56 3.40 -12.39 17.33
C LEU A 56 4.37 -12.34 18.52
N ASP A 57 4.33 -13.36 19.37
CA ASP A 57 5.13 -13.37 20.59
C ASP A 57 6.62 -13.39 20.26
N PHE A 58 7.34 -12.34 20.69
CA PHE A 58 8.77 -12.22 20.47
C PHE A 58 9.57 -13.27 21.26
N GLN A 59 9.10 -13.67 22.44
CA GLN A 59 9.80 -14.68 23.25
C GLN A 59 9.65 -16.07 22.61
N ILE A 60 8.49 -16.40 22.09
CA ILE A 60 8.28 -17.62 21.31
C ILE A 60 9.13 -17.58 20.03
N PHE A 61 9.17 -16.44 19.35
CA PHE A 61 10.05 -16.30 18.18
C PHE A 61 11.49 -16.57 18.56
N LYS A 62 12.05 -15.87 19.54
CA LYS A 62 13.45 -15.98 19.94
C LYS A 62 13.82 -17.38 20.40
N THR A 63 12.95 -18.04 21.17
CA THR A 63 13.29 -19.32 21.83
C THR A 63 12.94 -20.54 20.98
N LYS A 64 11.96 -20.46 20.07
CA LYS A 64 11.48 -21.61 19.30
C LYS A 64 11.65 -21.44 17.78
N VAL A 65 11.39 -20.25 17.25
CA VAL A 65 11.39 -20.02 15.79
C VAL A 65 12.80 -19.67 15.27
N GLU A 66 13.44 -18.70 15.89
CA GLU A 66 14.74 -18.19 15.45
C GLU A 66 15.83 -19.28 15.41
N PRO A 67 15.92 -20.25 16.36
CA PRO A 67 16.89 -21.34 16.28
C PRO A 67 16.72 -22.22 15.04
N ILE A 68 15.53 -22.31 14.45
CA ILE A 68 15.28 -23.07 13.23
C ILE A 68 16.09 -22.55 12.07
N PHE A 69 16.34 -21.24 12.02
CA PHE A 69 17.11 -20.60 10.94
C PHE A 69 18.61 -20.96 10.95
N LEU A 70 19.12 -21.43 12.09
CA LEU A 70 20.51 -21.91 12.25
C LEU A 70 20.64 -23.43 12.02
N LYS A 71 19.53 -24.15 11.99
CA LYS A 71 19.52 -25.62 11.92
C LYS A 71 20.06 -26.12 10.59
N GLU A 72 20.99 -27.09 10.65
CA GLU A 72 21.47 -27.80 9.46
C GLU A 72 20.47 -28.86 9.02
N ARG A 73 20.23 -28.94 7.71
CA ARG A 73 19.36 -29.94 7.11
C ARG A 73 20.09 -30.66 6.01
N PRO A 74 20.11 -32.03 5.99
CA PRO A 74 20.79 -32.78 4.97
C PRO A 74 20.36 -32.38 3.56
N GLY A 75 21.36 -32.05 2.71
CA GLY A 75 21.11 -31.66 1.32
C GLY A 75 20.61 -30.24 1.08
N HIS A 76 20.50 -29.41 2.14
CA HIS A 76 20.00 -28.03 2.04
C HIS A 76 20.95 -27.03 2.69
N ALA A 77 21.05 -25.84 2.10
CA ALA A 77 21.71 -24.73 2.78
C ALA A 77 20.88 -24.30 4.00
N ARG A 78 21.53 -23.96 5.12
CA ARG A 78 20.86 -23.35 6.27
C ARG A 78 20.21 -22.02 5.85
N CYS A 79 19.05 -21.69 6.42
CA CYS A 79 18.42 -20.38 6.21
C CYS A 79 19.44 -19.25 6.45
N TYR A 80 20.16 -19.30 7.56
CA TYR A 80 21.22 -18.37 7.92
C TYR A 80 22.26 -18.17 6.80
N GLY A 81 22.73 -19.24 6.14
CA GLY A 81 23.78 -19.16 5.11
C GLY A 81 23.39 -18.31 3.89
N CYS A 82 22.13 -18.31 3.50
CA CYS A 82 21.62 -17.53 2.38
C CYS A 82 21.06 -16.19 2.82
N HIS A 83 20.41 -16.14 3.98
CA HIS A 83 19.66 -14.98 4.43
C HIS A 83 20.48 -13.94 5.20
N THR A 84 21.78 -14.13 5.37
CA THR A 84 22.73 -13.09 5.80
C THR A 84 23.36 -12.33 4.63
N LEU A 85 23.08 -12.74 3.38
CA LEU A 85 23.59 -12.08 2.18
C LEU A 85 22.73 -10.86 1.81
N PRO A 86 23.32 -9.78 1.29
CA PRO A 86 22.57 -8.60 0.87
C PRO A 86 21.60 -8.92 -0.29
N ASN A 87 20.54 -8.11 -0.42
CA ASN A 87 19.53 -8.20 -1.48
C ASN A 87 18.65 -9.47 -1.46
N ARG A 88 18.39 -10.03 -0.26
CA ARG A 88 17.40 -11.08 -0.06
C ARG A 88 16.11 -10.49 0.52
N GLY A 89 14.97 -11.02 0.12
CA GLY A 89 13.65 -10.56 0.62
C GLY A 89 13.45 -10.83 2.12
N PHE A 90 14.07 -11.90 2.63
CA PHE A 90 14.21 -12.20 4.06
C PHE A 90 15.67 -12.04 4.46
N TYR A 91 15.95 -11.50 5.63
CA TYR A 91 17.31 -11.29 6.13
C TYR A 91 17.44 -11.63 7.60
N LEU A 92 18.57 -12.18 7.94
CA LEU A 92 19.00 -12.50 9.29
C LEU A 92 20.29 -11.74 9.61
N GLU A 93 20.38 -11.20 10.80
CA GLU A 93 21.60 -10.58 11.31
C GLU A 93 22.77 -11.58 11.30
N THR A 94 23.95 -11.09 11.04
CA THR A 94 25.17 -11.92 11.14
C THR A 94 25.47 -12.23 12.60
N LEU A 95 25.74 -13.51 12.91
CA LEU A 95 26.13 -13.92 14.26
C LEU A 95 27.41 -13.18 14.71
N PRO A 96 27.50 -12.80 15.99
CA PRO A 96 28.75 -12.27 16.53
C PRO A 96 29.88 -13.30 16.40
N PRO A 97 31.11 -12.86 16.16
CA PRO A 97 32.26 -13.80 16.06
C PRO A 97 32.35 -14.71 17.29
N GLY A 98 32.35 -16.03 17.05
CA GLY A 98 32.44 -17.03 18.11
C GLY A 98 31.14 -17.31 18.87
N SER A 99 30.03 -16.68 18.51
CA SER A 99 28.71 -16.94 19.09
C SER A 99 27.91 -17.95 18.28
N ALA A 100 27.18 -18.83 18.98
CA ALA A 100 26.20 -19.74 18.39
C ALA A 100 24.78 -19.15 18.38
N GLU A 101 24.57 -17.97 18.96
CA GLU A 101 23.28 -17.33 19.13
C GLU A 101 23.38 -15.82 18.85
N TRP A 102 22.26 -15.23 18.47
CA TRP A 102 22.12 -13.78 18.31
C TRP A 102 21.94 -13.09 19.67
N SER A 103 22.44 -11.87 19.76
CA SER A 103 22.10 -11.00 20.92
C SER A 103 20.63 -10.64 20.91
N ASP A 104 20.08 -10.19 22.04
CA ASP A 104 18.69 -9.73 22.15
C ASP A 104 18.34 -8.66 21.13
N GLU A 105 19.24 -7.74 20.87
CA GLU A 105 19.05 -6.67 19.90
C GLU A 105 19.02 -7.20 18.45
N GLN A 106 19.89 -8.15 18.11
CA GLN A 106 19.87 -8.82 16.82
C GLN A 106 18.62 -9.69 16.63
N SER A 107 18.20 -10.43 17.67
CA SER A 107 16.96 -11.21 17.65
C SER A 107 15.73 -10.33 17.46
N ARG A 108 15.70 -9.12 18.02
CA ARG A 108 14.62 -8.16 17.75
C ARG A 108 14.59 -7.70 16.30
N ARG A 109 15.74 -7.47 15.67
CA ARG A 109 15.82 -7.13 14.24
C ARG A 109 15.43 -8.31 13.37
N ASN A 110 15.87 -9.54 13.69
CA ASN A 110 15.44 -10.75 13.02
C ASN A 110 13.93 -10.97 13.12
N TYR A 111 13.37 -10.74 14.29
CA TYR A 111 11.92 -10.79 14.53
C TYR A 111 11.17 -9.79 13.64
N GLN A 112 11.61 -8.53 13.59
CA GLN A 112 11.01 -7.50 12.74
C GLN A 112 11.04 -7.88 11.26
N ASN A 113 12.11 -8.54 10.80
CA ASN A 113 12.24 -9.03 9.43
C ASN A 113 11.33 -10.23 9.17
N ALA A 114 11.23 -11.17 10.11
CA ALA A 114 10.39 -12.36 9.99
C ALA A 114 8.89 -12.01 10.00
N VAL A 115 8.46 -11.10 10.89
CA VAL A 115 7.05 -10.67 10.99
C VAL A 115 6.52 -10.08 9.68
N ARG A 116 7.38 -9.44 8.89
CA ARG A 116 7.00 -8.89 7.56
C ARG A 116 6.59 -9.95 6.54
N LEU A 117 6.97 -11.20 6.76
CA LEU A 117 6.68 -12.35 5.89
C LEU A 117 5.58 -13.24 6.48
N VAL A 118 4.89 -12.77 7.50
CA VAL A 118 3.87 -13.51 8.22
C VAL A 118 2.53 -12.81 8.08
N VAL A 119 1.52 -13.58 7.73
CA VAL A 119 0.12 -13.19 7.90
C VAL A 119 -0.35 -13.73 9.25
N PRO A 120 -0.54 -12.87 10.26
CA PRO A 120 -0.92 -13.31 11.61
C PRO A 120 -2.18 -14.20 11.58
N GLY A 121 -2.12 -15.33 12.25
CA GLY A 121 -3.21 -16.31 12.28
C GLY A 121 -3.25 -17.28 11.10
N ASP A 122 -2.53 -16.99 10.01
CA ASP A 122 -2.59 -17.76 8.77
C ASP A 122 -1.21 -18.25 8.28
N PRO A 123 -0.81 -19.46 8.68
CA PRO A 123 0.43 -20.07 8.22
C PRO A 123 0.52 -20.27 6.71
N LEU A 124 -0.61 -20.59 6.04
CA LEU A 124 -0.62 -20.93 4.62
C LEU A 124 -0.56 -19.70 3.70
N SER A 125 -0.76 -18.50 4.25
CA SER A 125 -0.50 -17.24 3.55
C SER A 125 0.80 -16.57 3.99
N SER A 126 1.51 -17.17 4.93
CA SER A 126 2.76 -16.62 5.46
C SER A 126 3.95 -17.06 4.61
N ARG A 127 4.55 -16.12 3.86
CA ARG A 127 5.72 -16.44 3.00
C ARG A 127 6.90 -17.03 3.76
N LEU A 128 7.04 -16.70 5.03
CA LEU A 128 8.03 -17.34 5.90
C LEU A 128 7.87 -18.86 5.94
N LEU A 129 6.67 -19.37 5.73
CA LEU A 129 6.31 -20.79 5.76
C LEU A 129 6.15 -21.42 4.38
N ILE A 130 5.45 -20.73 3.46
CA ILE A 130 5.16 -21.32 2.15
C ILE A 130 6.34 -21.24 1.19
N HIS A 131 7.18 -20.19 1.29
CA HIS A 131 8.31 -20.02 0.39
C HIS A 131 9.38 -21.14 0.51
N PRO A 132 9.77 -21.58 1.72
CA PRO A 132 10.67 -22.72 1.88
C PRO A 132 9.98 -24.10 1.89
N LEU A 133 8.66 -24.19 1.73
CA LEU A 133 7.89 -25.43 1.68
C LEU A 133 7.97 -26.07 0.28
N ALA A 134 7.91 -27.41 0.21
CA ALA A 134 7.84 -28.13 -1.05
C ALA A 134 6.56 -27.77 -1.83
N PRO A 135 6.61 -27.55 -3.16
CA PRO A 135 5.42 -27.23 -3.95
C PRO A 135 4.32 -28.30 -3.85
N GLU A 136 4.70 -29.55 -3.75
CA GLU A 136 3.76 -30.66 -3.59
C GLU A 136 3.00 -30.64 -2.26
N ALA A 137 3.53 -29.86 -1.29
CA ALA A 137 2.89 -29.61 0.01
C ALA A 137 2.18 -28.25 0.10
N GLY A 138 2.05 -27.53 -1.03
CA GLY A 138 1.46 -26.21 -1.09
C GLY A 138 2.45 -25.05 -1.01
N GLY A 139 3.75 -25.32 -1.23
CA GLY A 139 4.80 -24.32 -1.20
C GLY A 139 5.01 -23.60 -2.53
N ASP A 140 5.82 -22.56 -2.48
CA ASP A 140 6.19 -21.72 -3.62
C ASP A 140 7.34 -22.41 -4.42
N PRO A 141 7.24 -22.54 -5.75
CA PRO A 141 8.29 -23.16 -6.57
C PRO A 141 9.59 -22.34 -6.68
N PHE A 142 9.60 -21.07 -6.26
CA PHE A 142 10.68 -20.13 -6.55
C PHE A 142 11.73 -19.95 -5.43
N HIS A 143 11.75 -20.78 -4.40
CA HIS A 143 12.76 -20.69 -3.35
C HIS A 143 14.13 -21.23 -3.81
N SER A 144 15.04 -20.35 -4.14
CA SER A 144 16.40 -20.71 -4.65
C SER A 144 17.29 -21.43 -3.64
N GLY A 145 17.00 -21.34 -2.34
CA GLY A 145 17.70 -22.05 -1.23
C GLY A 145 17.29 -23.51 -1.05
N GLY A 146 16.42 -24.02 -1.92
CA GLY A 146 15.85 -25.36 -1.82
C GLY A 146 14.65 -25.45 -0.87
N ARG A 147 14.04 -26.62 -0.83
CA ARG A 147 12.85 -26.89 -0.02
C ARG A 147 13.26 -27.30 1.39
N GLN A 148 13.19 -26.35 2.31
CA GLN A 148 13.57 -26.60 3.71
C GLN A 148 12.59 -27.52 4.43
N PHE A 149 11.30 -27.47 4.03
CA PHE A 149 10.23 -28.28 4.60
C PHE A 149 9.61 -29.15 3.50
N GLN A 150 9.60 -30.47 3.70
CA GLN A 150 9.03 -31.42 2.73
C GLN A 150 7.51 -31.51 2.83
N SER A 151 6.94 -31.18 3.99
CA SER A 151 5.50 -31.20 4.24
C SER A 151 5.12 -30.21 5.33
N GLN A 152 3.83 -29.90 5.43
CA GLN A 152 3.27 -29.13 6.53
C GLN A 152 3.29 -29.86 7.87
N THR A 153 3.68 -31.15 7.89
CA THR A 153 3.85 -31.93 9.11
C THR A 153 5.30 -31.95 9.61
N ASP A 154 6.23 -31.27 8.92
CA ASP A 154 7.60 -31.09 9.40
C ASP A 154 7.57 -30.39 10.78
N PRO A 155 8.26 -30.91 11.81
CA PRO A 155 8.22 -30.34 13.15
C PRO A 155 8.63 -28.87 13.24
N ASP A 156 9.59 -28.45 12.42
CA ASP A 156 10.03 -27.06 12.41
C ASP A 156 9.02 -26.17 11.69
N TRP A 157 8.40 -26.67 10.60
CA TRP A 157 7.29 -25.98 9.94
C TRP A 157 6.11 -25.80 10.92
N LEU A 158 5.74 -26.85 11.65
CA LEU A 158 4.68 -26.79 12.66
C LEU A 158 5.00 -25.79 13.77
N THR A 159 6.27 -25.73 14.23
CA THR A 159 6.70 -24.77 15.25
C THR A 159 6.50 -23.32 14.78
N ILE A 160 6.88 -23.02 13.55
CA ILE A 160 6.67 -21.68 12.98
C ILE A 160 5.16 -21.43 12.77
N ALA A 161 4.42 -22.41 12.27
CA ALA A 161 3.00 -22.30 12.05
C ALA A 161 2.21 -22.08 13.35
N GLU A 162 2.61 -22.73 14.43
CA GLU A 162 2.02 -22.51 15.77
C GLU A 162 2.30 -21.08 16.26
N TRP A 163 3.51 -20.59 16.09
CA TRP A 163 3.83 -19.20 16.40
C TRP A 163 3.00 -18.21 15.58
N VAL A 164 2.80 -18.48 14.28
CA VAL A 164 1.93 -17.65 13.41
C VAL A 164 0.48 -17.71 13.88
N ARG A 165 -0.03 -18.89 14.28
CA ARG A 165 -1.40 -19.06 14.78
C ARG A 165 -1.61 -18.45 16.16
N SER A 166 -0.57 -18.38 17.00
CA SER A 166 -0.67 -17.81 18.36
C SER A 166 -1.05 -16.32 18.37
N SER A 167 -0.98 -15.64 17.21
CA SER A 167 -1.48 -14.30 17.03
C SER A 167 -3.01 -14.22 16.91
N GLN A 168 -3.73 -15.33 16.85
CA GLN A 168 -5.18 -15.30 17.00
C GLN A 168 -5.50 -14.95 18.43
N THR A 169 -5.98 -13.75 18.62
CA THR A 169 -6.47 -13.29 19.94
C THR A 169 -7.66 -14.16 20.30
N GLU A 170 -7.52 -15.03 21.31
CA GLU A 170 -8.67 -15.34 22.14
C GLU A 170 -9.24 -14.01 22.59
N ILE A 171 -10.51 -13.74 22.24
CA ILE A 171 -11.21 -12.55 22.70
C ILE A 171 -11.23 -12.65 24.23
N ALA A 172 -10.27 -11.98 24.88
CA ALA A 172 -10.19 -11.99 26.33
C ALA A 172 -11.51 -11.46 26.90
N PRO A 173 -12.04 -12.04 27.98
CA PRO A 173 -13.22 -11.50 28.65
C PRO A 173 -12.98 -10.02 28.98
N GLY A 174 -13.74 -9.10 28.39
CA GLY A 174 -13.54 -7.66 28.48
C GLY A 174 -12.99 -6.98 27.24
N SER A 175 -12.75 -7.71 26.13
CA SER A 175 -12.43 -7.11 24.83
C SER A 175 -13.53 -6.14 24.39
N PRO A 176 -13.18 -5.00 23.75
CA PRO A 176 -14.19 -4.10 23.21
C PRO A 176 -15.10 -4.87 22.24
N PRO A 177 -16.38 -4.50 22.16
CA PRO A 177 -17.28 -5.13 21.20
C PRO A 177 -16.71 -4.94 19.78
N ALA A 178 -16.90 -5.95 18.92
CA ALA A 178 -16.48 -5.89 17.54
C ALA A 178 -16.95 -4.58 16.89
N SER A 179 -16.07 -3.93 16.11
CA SER A 179 -16.44 -2.72 15.40
C SER A 179 -17.60 -2.99 14.43
N ALA A 180 -18.49 -2.00 14.28
CA ALA A 180 -19.53 -1.99 13.25
C ALA A 180 -18.96 -1.83 11.83
N SER A 181 -17.65 -1.96 11.64
CA SER A 181 -16.97 -1.87 10.35
C SER A 181 -15.79 -2.84 10.24
N ARG A 182 -15.36 -3.06 8.99
CA ARG A 182 -14.16 -3.83 8.65
C ARG A 182 -13.35 -3.09 7.61
N VAL A 183 -12.03 -3.11 7.77
CA VAL A 183 -11.09 -2.53 6.81
C VAL A 183 -10.47 -3.65 5.98
N TYR A 184 -10.67 -3.60 4.67
CA TYR A 184 -10.17 -4.59 3.72
C TYR A 184 -8.93 -4.04 3.00
N VAL A 185 -7.88 -4.85 2.91
CA VAL A 185 -6.60 -4.48 2.30
C VAL A 185 -6.19 -5.54 1.29
N THR A 186 -6.04 -5.17 0.03
CA THR A 186 -5.53 -6.08 -1.01
C THR A 186 -4.00 -6.17 -0.91
N ASN A 187 -3.46 -7.39 -0.84
CA ASN A 187 -2.03 -7.68 -0.77
C ASN A 187 -1.58 -8.27 -2.10
N SER A 188 -1.16 -7.41 -3.04
CA SER A 188 -1.00 -7.82 -4.45
C SER A 188 0.17 -8.77 -4.71
N ALA A 189 1.15 -8.88 -3.83
CA ALA A 189 2.23 -9.86 -3.97
C ALA A 189 2.05 -11.10 -3.07
N ALA A 190 0.96 -11.15 -2.29
CA ALA A 190 0.62 -12.29 -1.45
C ALA A 190 -0.68 -12.99 -1.91
N ASP A 191 -1.33 -12.49 -2.98
CA ASP A 191 -2.57 -13.04 -3.55
C ASP A 191 -3.69 -13.19 -2.51
N THR A 192 -3.75 -12.23 -1.58
CA THR A 192 -4.67 -12.24 -0.44
C THR A 192 -5.33 -10.90 -0.19
N ILE A 193 -6.41 -10.92 0.60
CA ILE A 193 -7.00 -9.71 1.17
C ILE A 193 -7.04 -9.89 2.68
N ALA A 194 -6.39 -8.98 3.41
CA ALA A 194 -6.49 -8.93 4.86
C ALA A 194 -7.71 -8.12 5.29
N VAL A 195 -8.43 -8.59 6.29
CA VAL A 195 -9.59 -7.92 6.89
C VAL A 195 -9.25 -7.54 8.31
N ILE A 196 -9.26 -6.24 8.60
CA ILE A 196 -8.91 -5.68 9.91
C ILE A 196 -10.18 -5.28 10.66
N ASP A 197 -10.25 -5.59 11.95
CA ASP A 197 -11.25 -5.04 12.86
C ASP A 197 -10.72 -3.73 13.49
N PRO A 198 -11.36 -2.56 13.24
CA PRO A 198 -10.93 -1.30 13.82
C PRO A 198 -11.03 -1.23 15.35
N ALA A 199 -11.85 -2.07 16.00
CA ALA A 199 -11.95 -2.10 17.47
C ALA A 199 -10.66 -2.62 18.11
N THR A 200 -10.00 -3.56 17.46
CA THR A 200 -8.78 -4.22 17.97
C THR A 200 -7.52 -3.86 17.19
N ASN A 201 -7.67 -3.22 16.01
CA ASN A 201 -6.58 -3.00 15.05
C ASN A 201 -5.82 -4.28 14.72
N SER A 202 -6.52 -5.37 14.52
CA SER A 202 -5.96 -6.70 14.19
C SER A 202 -6.63 -7.30 12.96
N VAL A 203 -5.88 -8.15 12.25
CA VAL A 203 -6.42 -8.95 11.14
C VAL A 203 -7.33 -10.03 11.73
N VAL A 204 -8.58 -10.08 11.29
CA VAL A 204 -9.61 -11.03 11.77
C VAL A 204 -10.03 -12.05 10.70
N GLN A 205 -9.66 -11.83 9.45
CA GLN A 205 -9.90 -12.75 8.33
C GLN A 205 -8.86 -12.50 7.24
N VAL A 206 -8.50 -13.55 6.50
CA VAL A 206 -7.72 -13.44 5.26
C VAL A 206 -8.49 -14.18 4.16
N ILE A 207 -8.69 -13.52 3.03
CA ILE A 207 -9.31 -14.07 1.82
C ILE A 207 -8.19 -14.46 0.86
N HIS A 208 -8.24 -15.64 0.30
CA HIS A 208 -7.18 -16.25 -0.51
C HIS A 208 -7.58 -16.46 -1.97
N GLY A 209 -6.60 -16.76 -2.83
CA GLY A 209 -6.82 -17.27 -4.18
C GLY A 209 -7.19 -16.21 -5.21
N ILE A 210 -6.92 -14.93 -4.93
CA ILE A 210 -7.11 -13.84 -5.87
C ILE A 210 -5.74 -13.33 -6.28
N GLU A 211 -5.28 -13.68 -7.48
CA GLU A 211 -3.96 -13.28 -7.98
C GLU A 211 -3.89 -11.78 -8.28
N LEU A 212 -2.83 -11.12 -7.81
CA LEU A 212 -2.62 -9.68 -7.96
C LEU A 212 -3.90 -8.86 -7.66
N PRO A 213 -4.51 -9.00 -6.46
CA PRO A 213 -5.70 -8.23 -6.11
C PRO A 213 -5.35 -6.75 -6.04
N HIS A 214 -6.16 -5.90 -6.68
CA HIS A 214 -5.89 -4.46 -6.69
C HIS A 214 -7.02 -3.64 -6.07
N GLY A 215 -8.17 -3.53 -6.72
CA GLY A 215 -9.33 -2.81 -6.20
C GLY A 215 -10.17 -3.68 -5.28
N VAL A 216 -10.77 -3.10 -4.23
CA VAL A 216 -11.72 -3.77 -3.35
C VAL A 216 -12.91 -2.87 -3.05
N ASN A 217 -14.13 -3.42 -3.16
CA ASN A 217 -15.37 -2.73 -2.83
C ASN A 217 -16.44 -3.75 -2.41
N PHE A 218 -17.64 -3.30 -2.02
CA PHE A 218 -18.63 -4.13 -1.37
C PHE A 218 -20.02 -3.94 -1.98
N SER A 219 -20.85 -4.98 -1.92
CA SER A 219 -22.26 -4.81 -2.21
C SER A 219 -22.94 -3.95 -1.14
N PRO A 220 -24.03 -3.22 -1.47
CA PRO A 220 -24.72 -2.33 -0.52
C PRO A 220 -25.25 -3.05 0.73
N ASP A 221 -25.58 -4.33 0.61
CA ASP A 221 -26.01 -5.17 1.73
C ASP A 221 -24.84 -5.73 2.56
N GLY A 222 -23.60 -5.48 2.10
CA GLY A 222 -22.39 -5.96 2.75
C GLY A 222 -22.18 -7.47 2.70
N THR A 223 -22.92 -8.21 1.87
CA THR A 223 -22.78 -9.68 1.77
C THR A 223 -21.67 -10.12 0.84
N ARG A 224 -21.30 -9.27 -0.15
CA ARG A 224 -20.30 -9.57 -1.17
C ARG A 224 -19.15 -8.59 -1.13
N VAL A 225 -17.97 -9.10 -1.43
CA VAL A 225 -16.75 -8.31 -1.67
C VAL A 225 -16.42 -8.44 -3.15
N TYR A 226 -16.26 -7.31 -3.83
CA TYR A 226 -15.82 -7.26 -5.22
C TYR A 226 -14.32 -6.92 -5.26
N VAL A 227 -13.55 -7.69 -6.03
CA VAL A 227 -12.10 -7.51 -6.13
C VAL A 227 -11.68 -7.50 -7.60
N SER A 228 -10.96 -6.47 -8.02
CA SER A 228 -10.33 -6.49 -9.34
C SER A 228 -9.07 -7.33 -9.30
N ASN A 229 -9.04 -8.37 -10.13
CA ASN A 229 -7.94 -9.29 -10.29
C ASN A 229 -7.15 -8.89 -11.53
N GLU A 230 -5.95 -8.32 -11.30
CA GLU A 230 -5.12 -7.82 -12.40
C GLU A 230 -4.53 -8.96 -13.24
N SER A 231 -4.24 -10.11 -12.66
CA SER A 231 -3.61 -11.24 -13.34
C SER A 231 -4.57 -11.90 -14.36
N GLU A 232 -5.79 -12.18 -13.93
CA GLU A 232 -6.77 -12.91 -14.74
C GLU A 232 -7.66 -11.99 -15.60
N SER A 233 -7.60 -10.67 -15.42
CA SER A 233 -8.51 -9.70 -16.05
C SER A 233 -9.98 -10.00 -15.75
N VAL A 234 -10.28 -10.27 -14.48
CA VAL A 234 -11.64 -10.55 -13.99
C VAL A 234 -12.01 -9.63 -12.82
N LEU A 235 -13.29 -9.56 -12.54
CA LEU A 235 -13.82 -9.10 -11.27
C LEU A 235 -14.21 -10.35 -10.46
N ASP A 236 -13.50 -10.61 -9.37
CA ASP A 236 -13.86 -11.64 -8.42
C ASP A 236 -15.00 -11.15 -7.51
N VAL A 237 -16.00 -11.99 -7.36
CA VAL A 237 -17.12 -11.81 -6.42
C VAL A 237 -16.94 -12.81 -5.30
N VAL A 238 -16.73 -12.32 -4.09
CA VAL A 238 -16.38 -13.11 -2.93
C VAL A 238 -17.53 -13.04 -1.91
N ASP A 239 -17.88 -14.17 -1.31
CA ASP A 239 -18.74 -14.18 -0.12
C ASP A 239 -17.98 -13.57 1.06
N ARG A 240 -18.55 -12.55 1.67
CA ARG A 240 -17.87 -11.83 2.75
C ARG A 240 -17.62 -12.70 3.99
N GLN A 241 -18.53 -13.59 4.31
CA GLN A 241 -18.47 -14.37 5.55
C GLN A 241 -17.49 -15.54 5.43
N SER A 242 -17.59 -16.32 4.36
CA SER A 242 -16.72 -17.48 4.14
C SER A 242 -15.37 -17.10 3.54
N GLY A 243 -15.28 -15.99 2.78
CA GLY A 243 -14.11 -15.64 1.98
C GLY A 243 -14.00 -16.42 0.66
N GLU A 244 -15.00 -17.23 0.31
CA GLU A 244 -15.00 -18.04 -0.91
C GLU A 244 -15.33 -17.20 -2.15
N ILE A 245 -14.65 -17.47 -3.25
CA ILE A 245 -14.93 -16.86 -4.55
C ILE A 245 -16.21 -17.49 -5.12
N LEU A 246 -17.29 -16.72 -5.16
CA LEU A 246 -18.58 -17.14 -5.71
C LEU A 246 -18.59 -17.14 -7.23
N GLN A 247 -17.93 -16.16 -7.84
CA GLN A 247 -17.93 -15.96 -9.29
C GLN A 247 -16.75 -15.14 -9.75
N LYS A 248 -16.24 -15.44 -10.95
CA LYS A 248 -15.29 -14.61 -11.71
C LYS A 248 -15.99 -14.02 -12.91
N ILE A 249 -16.04 -12.70 -13.04
CA ILE A 249 -16.69 -11.99 -14.15
C ILE A 249 -15.61 -11.51 -15.09
N SER A 250 -15.60 -12.01 -16.33
CA SER A 250 -14.63 -11.58 -17.36
C SER A 250 -14.80 -10.12 -17.72
N LEU A 251 -13.71 -9.38 -17.70
CA LEU A 251 -13.62 -7.96 -18.06
C LEU A 251 -13.12 -7.78 -19.50
N SER A 252 -13.29 -6.57 -20.04
CA SER A 252 -12.85 -6.25 -21.40
C SER A 252 -11.33 -6.11 -21.52
N GLY A 253 -10.61 -6.06 -20.43
CA GLY A 253 -9.16 -5.97 -20.35
C GLY A 253 -8.68 -5.89 -18.93
N HIS A 254 -7.40 -5.58 -18.76
CA HIS A 254 -6.70 -5.50 -17.47
C HIS A 254 -7.32 -4.43 -16.55
N PRO A 255 -7.92 -4.80 -15.42
CA PRO A 255 -8.58 -3.85 -14.52
C PRO A 255 -7.57 -3.09 -13.65
N ASN A 256 -8.03 -2.02 -13.01
CA ASN A 256 -7.33 -1.38 -11.92
C ASN A 256 -8.30 -1.13 -10.75
N ASN A 257 -8.86 0.06 -10.64
CA ASN A 257 -9.83 0.38 -9.61
C ASN A 257 -11.27 0.13 -10.05
N MET A 258 -12.15 0.03 -9.06
CA MET A 258 -13.59 -0.04 -9.27
C MET A 258 -14.32 0.86 -8.28
N THR A 259 -15.57 1.13 -8.59
CA THR A 259 -16.51 1.82 -7.71
C THR A 259 -17.90 1.23 -7.88
N ILE A 260 -18.82 1.53 -6.97
CA ILE A 260 -20.20 1.08 -7.04
C ILE A 260 -21.11 2.30 -7.15
N SER A 261 -22.13 2.21 -8.01
CA SER A 261 -23.18 3.22 -8.07
C SER A 261 -23.89 3.37 -6.72
N LYS A 262 -24.37 4.56 -6.40
CA LYS A 262 -24.94 4.86 -5.08
C LYS A 262 -26.17 4.02 -4.73
N ASP A 263 -26.93 3.61 -5.75
CA ASP A 263 -28.06 2.68 -5.65
C ASP A 263 -27.62 1.19 -5.53
N GLY A 264 -26.33 0.94 -5.71
CA GLY A 264 -25.76 -0.41 -5.67
C GLY A 264 -26.04 -1.28 -6.91
N GLY A 265 -26.72 -0.73 -7.91
CA GLY A 265 -27.12 -1.50 -9.09
C GLY A 265 -26.01 -1.79 -10.10
N ARG A 266 -24.94 -1.00 -10.06
CA ARG A 266 -23.81 -1.09 -11.00
C ARG A 266 -22.47 -1.14 -10.29
N VAL A 267 -21.59 -2.06 -10.69
CA VAL A 267 -20.16 -2.04 -10.39
C VAL A 267 -19.44 -1.51 -11.63
N LEU A 268 -18.69 -0.43 -11.47
CA LEU A 268 -17.94 0.24 -12.54
C LEU A 268 -16.46 -0.09 -12.38
N VAL A 269 -15.87 -0.75 -13.35
CA VAL A 269 -14.46 -1.20 -13.30
C VAL A 269 -13.64 -0.44 -14.34
N GLY A 270 -12.60 0.24 -13.89
CA GLY A 270 -11.66 0.93 -14.77
C GLY A 270 -10.72 -0.04 -15.47
N ILE A 271 -10.70 -0.01 -16.80
CA ILE A 271 -9.86 -0.87 -17.66
C ILE A 271 -8.63 -0.10 -18.13
N ARG A 272 -7.44 -0.60 -17.80
CA ARG A 272 -6.15 0.02 -18.15
C ARG A 272 -5.68 -0.31 -19.55
N THR A 273 -6.04 -1.48 -20.08
CA THR A 273 -5.62 -1.90 -21.43
C THR A 273 -6.17 -0.95 -22.46
N ALA A 274 -5.32 -0.46 -23.36
CA ALA A 274 -5.74 0.40 -24.48
C ALA A 274 -6.82 -0.30 -25.34
N PRO A 275 -7.81 0.44 -25.81
CA PRO A 275 -8.00 1.89 -25.78
C PRO A 275 -8.46 2.45 -24.42
N GLY A 276 -8.71 1.60 -23.41
CA GLY A 276 -9.28 1.97 -22.13
C GLY A 276 -10.81 1.99 -22.16
N GLY A 277 -11.39 2.10 -20.98
CA GLY A 277 -12.84 2.14 -20.81
C GLY A 277 -13.26 1.88 -19.39
N VAL A 278 -14.55 1.95 -19.15
CA VAL A 278 -15.18 1.58 -17.88
C VAL A 278 -16.15 0.44 -18.15
N ASP A 279 -15.82 -0.74 -17.66
CA ASP A 279 -16.74 -1.89 -17.70
C ASP A 279 -17.87 -1.69 -16.69
N VAL A 280 -19.10 -1.88 -17.15
CA VAL A 280 -20.31 -1.81 -16.35
C VAL A 280 -20.79 -3.21 -16.06
N ILE A 281 -20.79 -3.60 -14.78
CA ILE A 281 -21.30 -4.88 -14.31
C ILE A 281 -22.63 -4.63 -13.60
N GLU A 282 -23.65 -5.38 -13.97
CA GLU A 282 -24.93 -5.36 -13.27
C GLU A 282 -24.80 -6.20 -11.98
N ALA A 283 -25.05 -5.56 -10.82
CA ALA A 283 -24.81 -6.17 -9.51
C ALA A 283 -25.76 -7.34 -9.18
N THR A 284 -26.96 -7.36 -9.78
CA THR A 284 -27.95 -8.44 -9.56
C THR A 284 -27.65 -9.68 -10.38
N SER A 285 -27.35 -9.52 -11.66
CA SER A 285 -27.06 -10.65 -12.56
C SER A 285 -25.59 -11.07 -12.54
N LEU A 286 -24.71 -10.25 -11.97
CA LEU A 286 -23.27 -10.43 -11.98
C LEU A 286 -22.69 -10.62 -13.39
N LYS A 287 -23.19 -9.83 -14.34
CA LYS A 287 -22.73 -9.84 -15.72
C LYS A 287 -22.22 -8.48 -16.16
N ARG A 288 -21.13 -8.51 -16.93
CA ARG A 288 -20.70 -7.31 -17.66
C ARG A 288 -21.70 -7.02 -18.78
N VAL A 289 -22.33 -5.84 -18.73
CA VAL A 289 -23.37 -5.46 -19.70
C VAL A 289 -22.85 -4.60 -20.81
N LYS A 290 -21.82 -3.79 -20.55
CA LYS A 290 -21.16 -2.94 -21.56
C LYS A 290 -19.82 -2.40 -21.07
N THR A 291 -19.12 -1.72 -21.97
CA THR A 291 -17.95 -0.88 -21.67
C THR A 291 -18.25 0.55 -22.11
N ILE A 292 -18.13 1.52 -21.21
CA ILE A 292 -18.23 2.94 -21.54
C ILE A 292 -16.86 3.39 -22.05
N PRO A 293 -16.76 3.91 -23.30
CA PRO A 293 -15.50 4.35 -23.85
C PRO A 293 -15.06 5.67 -23.16
N VAL A 294 -13.76 5.76 -22.83
CA VAL A 294 -13.10 6.98 -22.34
C VAL A 294 -11.73 7.12 -22.99
N HIS A 295 -11.12 8.29 -22.91
CA HIS A 295 -9.83 8.54 -23.52
C HIS A 295 -8.67 7.99 -22.66
N GLY A 296 -8.10 6.87 -23.10
CA GLY A 296 -6.92 6.22 -22.51
C GLY A 296 -7.25 5.23 -21.39
N GLY A 297 -6.24 4.50 -20.96
CA GLY A 297 -6.36 3.49 -19.92
C GLY A 297 -6.80 4.09 -18.59
N VAL A 298 -7.86 3.54 -17.98
CA VAL A 298 -8.42 4.02 -16.72
C VAL A 298 -7.58 3.50 -15.55
N HIS A 299 -6.93 4.43 -14.84
CA HIS A 299 -6.19 4.10 -13.63
C HIS A 299 -7.08 4.14 -12.37
N ASN A 300 -8.00 5.09 -12.29
CA ASN A 300 -8.93 5.21 -11.17
C ASN A 300 -10.32 5.58 -11.66
N ILE A 301 -11.34 5.12 -10.93
CA ILE A 301 -12.73 5.50 -11.12
C ILE A 301 -13.43 5.65 -9.76
N TYR A 302 -14.27 6.66 -9.62
CA TYR A 302 -15.03 6.97 -8.41
C TYR A 302 -16.41 7.48 -8.78
N VAL A 303 -17.41 7.20 -7.96
CA VAL A 303 -18.75 7.82 -8.05
C VAL A 303 -18.76 9.10 -7.23
N THR A 304 -19.39 10.15 -7.78
CA THR A 304 -19.56 11.45 -7.08
C THR A 304 -20.42 11.32 -5.84
N PRO A 305 -20.29 12.23 -4.84
CA PRO A 305 -21.06 12.17 -3.60
C PRO A 305 -22.59 12.15 -3.79
N ASP A 306 -23.11 12.80 -4.84
CA ASP A 306 -24.54 12.78 -5.18
C ASP A 306 -24.96 11.54 -5.99
N GLY A 307 -24.02 10.75 -6.46
CA GLY A 307 -24.26 9.53 -7.27
C GLY A 307 -24.65 9.79 -8.72
N LYS A 308 -24.57 11.03 -9.21
CA LYS A 308 -24.98 11.37 -10.58
C LYS A 308 -23.90 11.06 -11.61
N TYR A 309 -22.64 11.14 -11.21
CA TYR A 309 -21.51 10.96 -12.12
C TYR A 309 -20.55 9.92 -11.61
N ALA A 310 -19.81 9.30 -12.53
CA ALA A 310 -18.55 8.65 -12.23
C ALA A 310 -17.40 9.49 -12.81
N VAL A 311 -16.27 9.48 -12.12
CA VAL A 311 -15.09 10.23 -12.53
C VAL A 311 -13.94 9.27 -12.72
N SER A 312 -13.37 9.21 -13.92
CA SER A 312 -12.21 8.40 -14.23
C SER A 312 -10.97 9.26 -14.49
N GLY A 313 -9.81 8.70 -14.18
CA GLY A 313 -8.52 9.30 -14.45
C GLY A 313 -7.60 8.38 -15.23
N SER A 314 -6.92 8.92 -16.23
CA SER A 314 -5.90 8.22 -17.02
C SER A 314 -4.51 8.82 -16.78
N ILE A 315 -3.52 7.95 -16.59
CA ILE A 315 -2.12 8.37 -16.46
C ILE A 315 -1.55 8.75 -17.82
N ASP A 316 -1.80 7.91 -18.82
CA ASP A 316 -1.14 8.03 -20.13
C ASP A 316 -1.74 9.15 -20.97
N SER A 317 -3.06 9.24 -21.04
CA SER A 317 -3.75 10.32 -21.76
C SER A 317 -3.76 11.63 -20.97
N LYS A 318 -3.54 11.60 -19.66
CA LYS A 318 -3.59 12.74 -18.74
C LYS A 318 -4.97 13.39 -18.68
N ILE A 319 -6.00 12.61 -18.90
CA ILE A 319 -7.38 13.07 -18.97
C ILE A 319 -8.13 12.61 -17.72
N PHE A 320 -8.90 13.54 -17.18
CA PHE A 320 -9.92 13.38 -16.18
C PHE A 320 -11.28 13.41 -16.91
N THR A 321 -11.99 12.31 -16.90
CA THR A 321 -13.28 12.18 -17.61
C THR A 321 -14.41 12.05 -16.61
N VAL A 322 -15.44 12.89 -16.75
CA VAL A 322 -16.69 12.79 -15.99
C VAL A 322 -17.73 12.09 -16.85
N ILE A 323 -18.26 11.01 -16.34
CA ILE A 323 -19.26 10.15 -16.97
C ILE A 323 -20.60 10.40 -16.29
N ASP A 324 -21.61 10.75 -17.03
CA ASP A 324 -22.99 10.82 -16.55
C ASP A 324 -23.56 9.41 -16.41
N LEU A 325 -23.98 9.04 -15.20
CA LEU A 325 -24.41 7.67 -14.89
C LEU A 325 -25.84 7.36 -15.38
N GLN A 326 -26.63 8.37 -15.73
CA GLN A 326 -27.95 8.17 -16.32
C GLN A 326 -27.86 7.83 -17.81
N SER A 327 -27.06 8.60 -18.56
CA SER A 327 -26.81 8.34 -19.99
C SER A 327 -25.71 7.31 -20.21
N GLU A 328 -24.84 7.09 -19.21
CA GLU A 328 -23.64 6.26 -19.26
C GLU A 328 -22.70 6.67 -20.42
N GLN A 329 -22.51 7.98 -20.56
CA GLN A 329 -21.62 8.60 -21.53
C GLN A 329 -20.73 9.66 -20.86
N ALA A 330 -19.59 9.96 -21.49
CA ALA A 330 -18.73 11.06 -21.06
C ALA A 330 -19.50 12.39 -21.17
N ALA A 331 -19.65 13.10 -20.04
CA ALA A 331 -20.33 14.38 -19.98
C ALA A 331 -19.37 15.55 -20.26
N TRP A 332 -18.14 15.46 -19.74
CA TRP A 332 -17.07 16.41 -19.99
C TRP A 332 -15.71 15.85 -19.59
N GLU A 333 -14.64 16.46 -20.06
CA GLU A 333 -13.27 16.08 -19.80
C GLU A 333 -12.41 17.29 -19.41
N LEU A 334 -11.36 17.03 -18.61
CA LEU A 334 -10.33 17.99 -18.29
C LEU A 334 -8.95 17.36 -18.55
N LYS A 335 -8.14 18.03 -19.37
CA LYS A 335 -6.78 17.60 -19.66
C LYS A 335 -5.79 18.27 -18.71
N PHE A 336 -4.93 17.47 -18.09
CA PHE A 336 -3.82 17.91 -17.26
C PHE A 336 -2.49 17.87 -18.02
N ASP A 337 -1.47 18.50 -17.46
CA ASP A 337 -0.08 18.40 -17.94
C ASP A 337 0.60 17.09 -17.51
N LYS A 338 0.06 16.45 -16.48
CA LYS A 338 0.56 15.21 -15.85
C LYS A 338 -0.51 14.13 -15.80
N GLY A 339 -0.07 12.88 -15.61
CA GLY A 339 -0.98 11.74 -15.49
C GLY A 339 -1.91 11.85 -14.29
N VAL A 340 -3.20 11.61 -14.52
CA VAL A 340 -4.25 11.68 -13.49
C VAL A 340 -4.22 10.41 -12.64
N ARG A 341 -4.13 10.60 -11.31
CA ARG A 341 -3.98 9.54 -10.31
C ARG A 341 -5.16 9.54 -9.33
N PRO A 342 -5.07 8.99 -8.12
CA PRO A 342 -6.18 8.98 -7.17
C PRO A 342 -6.84 10.34 -6.95
N MET A 343 -8.11 10.29 -6.59
CA MET A 343 -8.96 11.46 -6.39
C MET A 343 -9.77 11.34 -5.10
N ALA A 344 -10.10 12.49 -4.51
CA ALA A 344 -11.02 12.60 -3.40
C ALA A 344 -12.03 13.74 -3.67
N PHE A 345 -13.22 13.64 -3.09
CA PHE A 345 -14.34 14.53 -3.41
C PHE A 345 -14.77 15.29 -2.18
N GLU A 346 -14.93 16.60 -2.32
CA GLU A 346 -15.62 17.46 -1.36
C GLU A 346 -17.03 17.73 -1.87
N ALA A 347 -18.01 17.52 -0.99
CA ALA A 347 -19.41 17.76 -1.30
C ALA A 347 -19.86 19.14 -0.83
N ASN A 348 -20.85 19.70 -1.52
CA ASN A 348 -21.68 20.78 -1.03
C ASN A 348 -22.67 20.25 0.03
N PRO A 349 -23.34 21.14 0.81
CA PRO A 349 -24.36 20.72 1.77
C PRO A 349 -25.54 19.95 1.15
N ASP A 350 -25.83 20.16 -0.13
CA ASP A 350 -26.87 19.44 -0.89
C ASP A 350 -26.39 18.06 -1.42
N GLY A 351 -25.15 17.67 -1.13
CA GLY A 351 -24.53 16.43 -1.58
C GLY A 351 -23.91 16.49 -2.97
N SER A 352 -24.10 17.58 -3.73
CA SER A 352 -23.44 17.74 -5.03
C SER A 352 -21.91 17.89 -4.88
N THR A 353 -21.16 17.57 -5.94
CA THR A 353 -19.71 17.71 -5.91
C THR A 353 -19.29 19.18 -5.96
N ARG A 354 -18.55 19.64 -4.96
CA ARG A 354 -17.96 20.97 -4.90
C ARG A 354 -16.60 21.02 -5.59
N ARG A 355 -15.65 20.26 -5.05
CA ARG A 355 -14.27 20.17 -5.57
C ARG A 355 -13.84 18.72 -5.67
N VAL A 356 -12.92 18.46 -6.59
CA VAL A 356 -12.20 17.20 -6.67
C VAL A 356 -10.73 17.48 -6.42
N PHE A 357 -10.14 16.77 -5.47
CA PHE A 357 -8.72 16.80 -5.19
C PHE A 357 -8.07 15.67 -5.97
N VAL A 358 -7.14 16.02 -6.87
CA VAL A 358 -6.58 15.10 -7.86
C VAL A 358 -5.08 15.00 -7.67
N GLN A 359 -4.59 13.80 -7.41
CA GLN A 359 -3.15 13.57 -7.44
C GLN A 359 -2.68 13.45 -8.89
N LEU A 360 -1.51 14.00 -9.15
CA LEU A 360 -0.89 13.99 -10.46
C LEU A 360 0.48 13.30 -10.41
N SER A 361 0.83 12.61 -11.48
CA SER A 361 2.18 12.04 -11.64
C SER A 361 3.25 13.11 -11.45
N GLU A 362 4.35 12.76 -10.78
CA GLU A 362 5.50 13.63 -10.55
C GLU A 362 5.21 14.86 -9.65
N LEU A 363 4.01 15.01 -9.12
CA LEU A 363 3.66 16.06 -8.16
C LEU A 363 3.65 15.46 -6.73
N ASN A 364 4.51 15.94 -5.84
CA ASN A 364 4.34 15.71 -4.41
C ASN A 364 3.28 16.68 -3.89
N GLY A 365 2.00 16.31 -4.06
CA GLY A 365 0.88 17.20 -3.82
C GLY A 365 -0.38 16.80 -4.56
N PHE A 366 -1.27 17.77 -4.77
CA PHE A 366 -2.53 17.56 -5.47
C PHE A 366 -3.02 18.82 -6.18
N ALA A 367 -3.76 18.61 -7.25
CA ALA A 367 -4.53 19.66 -7.93
C ALA A 367 -5.93 19.77 -7.33
N VAL A 368 -6.53 20.95 -7.41
CA VAL A 368 -7.92 21.23 -6.98
C VAL A 368 -8.73 21.56 -8.21
N VAL A 369 -9.73 20.75 -8.50
CA VAL A 369 -10.69 20.97 -9.59
C VAL A 369 -12.00 21.52 -9.01
N ASP A 370 -12.42 22.68 -9.45
CA ASP A 370 -13.77 23.18 -9.22
C ASP A 370 -14.72 22.45 -10.18
N PHE A 371 -15.60 21.63 -9.62
CA PHE A 371 -16.45 20.74 -10.42
C PHE A 371 -17.45 21.51 -11.29
N ALA A 372 -18.02 22.59 -10.78
CA ALA A 372 -18.97 23.41 -11.52
C ALA A 372 -18.30 24.22 -12.63
N LYS A 373 -17.08 24.72 -12.39
CA LYS A 373 -16.30 25.45 -13.39
C LYS A 373 -15.63 24.51 -14.41
N ARG A 374 -15.57 23.21 -14.10
CA ARG A 374 -14.88 22.18 -14.92
C ARG A 374 -13.40 22.53 -15.17
N ALA A 375 -12.73 23.06 -14.17
CA ALA A 375 -11.38 23.61 -14.32
C ALA A 375 -10.51 23.34 -13.08
N GLU A 376 -9.20 23.15 -13.30
CA GLU A 376 -8.19 23.23 -12.25
C GLU A 376 -8.12 24.69 -11.76
N VAL A 377 -8.33 24.89 -10.45
CA VAL A 377 -8.32 26.24 -9.83
C VAL A 377 -7.15 26.46 -8.90
N ALA A 378 -6.48 25.39 -8.47
CA ALA A 378 -5.29 25.48 -7.62
C ALA A 378 -4.47 24.19 -7.73
N ARG A 379 -3.18 24.31 -7.37
CA ARG A 379 -2.27 23.17 -7.20
C ARG A 379 -1.46 23.37 -5.92
N ILE A 380 -1.51 22.38 -5.04
CA ILE A 380 -0.90 22.44 -3.71
C ILE A 380 0.24 21.43 -3.67
N LYS A 381 1.44 21.90 -3.30
CA LYS A 381 2.59 21.06 -3.01
C LYS A 381 2.60 20.72 -1.53
N LEU A 382 2.91 19.46 -1.20
CA LEU A 382 3.14 19.06 0.17
C LEU A 382 4.46 19.63 0.67
N PRO A 383 4.55 20.01 1.96
CA PRO A 383 5.79 20.46 2.55
C PRO A 383 6.90 19.42 2.50
N ASP A 384 8.12 19.85 2.29
CA ASP A 384 9.29 18.99 2.45
C ASP A 384 9.46 18.63 3.93
N GLN A 385 9.85 17.39 4.20
CA GLN A 385 10.10 16.91 5.55
C GLN A 385 11.57 16.59 5.75
N PRO A 386 12.19 17.00 6.88
CA PRO A 386 13.54 16.56 7.24
C PRO A 386 13.54 15.02 7.40
N GLY A 387 14.51 14.35 6.78
CA GLY A 387 14.60 12.90 6.81
C GLY A 387 13.72 12.17 5.80
N GLY A 388 12.96 12.89 4.98
CA GLY A 388 12.26 12.30 3.84
C GLY A 388 13.25 11.61 2.87
N PHE A 389 12.82 10.52 2.27
CA PHE A 389 13.63 9.73 1.34
C PHE A 389 13.73 10.46 -0.01
N GLY A 390 14.44 11.60 -0.04
CA GLY A 390 14.53 12.51 -1.16
C GLY A 390 14.42 11.83 -2.52
N GLY A 391 13.50 12.26 -3.32
CA GLY A 391 13.18 12.05 -4.74
C GLY A 391 13.69 10.86 -5.55
N ALA A 392 14.67 10.11 -5.09
CA ALA A 392 15.31 9.07 -5.86
C ALA A 392 14.75 7.65 -5.61
N GLU A 393 14.08 7.42 -4.50
CA GLU A 393 13.64 6.07 -4.10
C GLU A 393 12.14 5.91 -3.85
N GLY A 394 11.37 7.00 -3.82
CA GLY A 394 9.93 6.93 -4.01
C GLY A 394 9.65 6.28 -5.37
N ARG A 395 8.58 5.53 -5.50
CA ARG A 395 8.13 4.97 -6.77
C ARG A 395 8.31 6.02 -7.87
N ARG A 396 9.20 5.78 -8.84
CA ARG A 396 9.49 6.73 -9.91
C ARG A 396 8.18 7.23 -10.52
N GLY A 397 7.95 8.55 -10.51
CA GLY A 397 6.76 9.19 -11.04
C GLY A 397 5.56 9.25 -10.09
N THR A 398 5.68 8.82 -8.81
CA THR A 398 4.59 8.86 -7.84
C THR A 398 5.07 9.34 -6.46
N PRO A 399 5.47 10.60 -6.31
CA PRO A 399 5.95 11.13 -5.03
C PRO A 399 4.83 11.27 -3.99
N SER A 400 3.55 11.34 -4.40
CA SER A 400 2.37 11.19 -3.56
C SER A 400 1.34 10.27 -4.25
N HIS A 401 0.49 9.56 -3.49
CA HIS A 401 -0.43 8.59 -4.08
C HIS A 401 -1.81 8.56 -3.42
N GLY A 402 -1.97 8.13 -2.17
CA GLY A 402 -3.28 8.07 -1.50
C GLY A 402 -3.81 9.45 -1.14
N ILE A 403 -5.08 9.69 -1.39
CA ILE A 403 -5.79 10.90 -1.04
C ILE A 403 -7.23 10.56 -0.62
N GLY A 404 -7.75 11.20 0.43
CA GLY A 404 -9.10 10.93 0.93
C GLY A 404 -9.64 12.09 1.74
N VAL A 405 -10.94 12.36 1.59
CA VAL A 405 -11.71 13.26 2.45
C VAL A 405 -12.32 12.44 3.58
N SER A 406 -12.21 12.91 4.83
CA SER A 406 -12.83 12.25 5.97
C SER A 406 -14.36 12.19 5.81
N PRO A 407 -15.04 11.14 6.30
CA PRO A 407 -16.49 10.98 6.15
C PRO A 407 -17.32 12.17 6.67
N ASP A 408 -16.83 12.90 7.68
CA ASP A 408 -17.46 14.12 8.20
C ASP A 408 -17.24 15.37 7.34
N GLY A 409 -16.46 15.25 6.24
CA GLY A 409 -16.16 16.31 5.31
C GLY A 409 -15.24 17.42 5.83
N LYS A 410 -14.59 17.24 7.00
CA LYS A 410 -13.81 18.31 7.65
C LYS A 410 -12.33 18.30 7.35
N SER A 411 -11.80 17.19 6.84
CA SER A 411 -10.38 17.08 6.55
C SER A 411 -10.07 16.33 5.28
N LEU A 412 -8.99 16.73 4.62
CA LEU A 412 -8.38 16.05 3.49
C LEU A 412 -7.04 15.48 3.92
N TRP A 413 -6.81 14.20 3.61
CA TRP A 413 -5.58 13.50 3.95
C TRP A 413 -4.86 13.06 2.69
N VAL A 414 -3.54 13.23 2.66
CA VAL A 414 -2.71 13.01 1.46
C VAL A 414 -1.43 12.28 1.84
N ASN A 415 -1.19 11.12 1.24
CA ASN A 415 0.05 10.38 1.41
C ASN A 415 1.19 10.99 0.59
N SER A 416 2.39 10.99 1.17
CA SER A 416 3.63 11.29 0.47
C SER A 416 4.61 10.13 0.61
N THR A 417 4.94 9.49 -0.50
CA THR A 417 6.02 8.50 -0.55
C THR A 417 7.37 9.18 -0.43
N GLN A 418 7.49 10.40 -0.96
CA GLN A 418 8.71 11.21 -0.89
C GLN A 418 9.04 11.61 0.56
N ALA A 419 8.04 12.02 1.34
CA ALA A 419 8.22 12.42 2.73
C ALA A 419 8.11 11.24 3.72
N ASN A 420 7.71 10.04 3.28
CA ASN A 420 7.33 8.93 4.13
C ASN A 420 6.33 9.34 5.23
N ALA A 421 5.31 10.09 4.85
CA ALA A 421 4.37 10.70 5.77
C ALA A 421 2.97 10.80 5.15
N VAL A 422 1.98 11.05 6.00
CA VAL A 422 0.65 11.50 5.59
C VAL A 422 0.39 12.90 6.13
N PHE A 423 -0.16 13.76 5.30
CA PHE A 423 -0.49 15.14 5.62
C PHE A 423 -2.00 15.31 5.76
N ALA A 424 -2.42 16.12 6.73
CA ALA A 424 -3.82 16.46 6.97
C ALA A 424 -4.05 17.96 6.71
N TYR A 425 -5.11 18.26 5.98
CA TYR A 425 -5.56 19.63 5.68
C TYR A 425 -6.99 19.82 6.17
N SER A 426 -7.34 21.01 6.64
CA SER A 426 -8.73 21.38 6.94
C SER A 426 -9.56 21.54 5.67
N LEU A 427 -10.86 21.29 5.77
CA LEU A 427 -11.83 21.65 4.75
C LEU A 427 -12.84 22.62 5.35
N PRO A 428 -13.28 23.63 4.58
CA PRO A 428 -12.98 23.86 3.16
C PRO A 428 -11.68 24.64 2.86
N ASP A 429 -10.96 25.14 3.86
CA ASP A 429 -9.96 26.21 3.71
C ASP A 429 -8.57 25.70 3.27
N LEU A 430 -8.36 24.37 3.27
CA LEU A 430 -7.11 23.72 2.91
C LEU A 430 -5.90 24.23 3.72
N GLN A 431 -6.10 24.54 5.01
CA GLN A 431 -5.02 24.85 5.93
C GLN A 431 -4.36 23.56 6.38
N LEU A 432 -3.02 23.53 6.37
CA LEU A 432 -2.27 22.38 6.87
C LEU A 432 -2.50 22.22 8.38
N LEU A 433 -3.08 21.10 8.79
CA LEU A 433 -3.30 20.74 10.19
C LEU A 433 -2.06 20.08 10.82
N GLY A 434 -1.29 19.38 10.01
CA GLY A 434 -0.08 18.69 10.41
C GLY A 434 0.24 17.50 9.51
N HIS A 435 1.18 16.68 9.97
CA HIS A 435 1.54 15.44 9.30
C HIS A 435 1.90 14.35 10.32
N VAL A 436 1.87 13.11 9.88
CA VAL A 436 2.31 11.95 10.67
C VAL A 436 3.36 11.21 9.86
N ALA A 437 4.56 11.06 10.43
CA ALA A 437 5.60 10.23 9.86
C ALA A 437 5.16 8.76 9.91
N LEU A 438 5.45 8.03 8.83
CA LEU A 438 5.15 6.60 8.73
C LEU A 438 6.38 5.77 9.12
N PRO A 439 6.21 4.48 9.49
CA PRO A 439 7.32 3.64 9.90
C PRO A 439 8.44 3.61 8.86
N GLU A 440 9.67 3.68 9.31
CA GLU A 440 10.83 3.43 8.47
C GLU A 440 11.01 1.93 8.25
N VAL A 441 11.39 1.57 7.04
CA VAL A 441 11.69 0.19 6.68
C VAL A 441 13.19 0.05 6.52
N HIS A 442 13.81 -0.67 7.43
CA HIS A 442 15.21 -1.04 7.33
C HIS A 442 15.35 -2.25 6.41
N SER A 443 15.44 -2.02 5.10
CA SER A 443 15.77 -3.10 4.18
C SER A 443 17.29 -3.33 4.17
N LEU A 444 17.61 -4.60 4.18
CA LEU A 444 18.96 -5.10 4.45
C LEU A 444 19.90 -4.90 3.27
N GLY A 445 21.14 -4.64 3.61
CA GLY A 445 22.16 -4.27 2.65
C GLY A 445 22.13 -2.79 2.25
N ARG A 446 21.15 -2.00 2.73
CA ARG A 446 21.16 -0.54 2.58
C ARG A 446 21.53 0.12 3.89
N ARG A 447 22.48 1.04 3.84
CA ARG A 447 22.89 1.84 5.00
C ARG A 447 21.85 2.88 5.39
N VAL A 448 20.85 3.11 4.55
CA VAL A 448 19.81 4.13 4.73
C VAL A 448 18.46 3.40 4.77
N PRO A 449 17.58 3.70 5.74
CA PRO A 449 16.23 3.16 5.77
C PRO A 449 15.47 3.47 4.48
N THR A 450 14.55 2.59 4.10
CA THR A 450 13.59 2.86 3.04
C THR A 450 12.26 3.29 3.65
N GLY A 451 11.43 4.01 2.88
CA GLY A 451 10.11 4.41 3.35
C GLY A 451 9.11 3.26 3.35
N SER A 452 8.02 3.44 4.08
CA SER A 452 6.86 2.56 4.08
C SER A 452 6.18 2.44 2.72
N VAL A 453 6.43 3.37 1.80
CA VAL A 453 5.76 3.50 0.50
C VAL A 453 4.24 3.51 0.69
N PRO A 454 3.66 4.58 1.30
CA PRO A 454 2.23 4.66 1.52
C PRO A 454 1.47 4.76 0.20
N GLU A 455 0.45 3.90 0.05
CA GLU A 455 -0.31 3.77 -1.19
C GLU A 455 -1.71 4.39 -1.07
N TRP A 456 -2.60 3.83 -0.27
CA TRP A 456 -4.00 4.18 -0.22
C TRP A 456 -4.47 4.55 1.19
N ILE A 457 -5.65 5.20 1.26
CA ILE A 457 -6.23 5.72 2.49
C ILE A 457 -7.69 5.25 2.59
N THR A 458 -8.11 4.89 3.80
CA THR A 458 -9.52 4.77 4.16
C THR A 458 -9.74 5.24 5.59
N PHE A 459 -11.00 5.46 5.97
CA PHE A 459 -11.37 5.97 7.29
C PHE A 459 -12.37 5.05 7.97
N THR A 460 -12.43 5.10 9.30
CA THR A 460 -13.61 4.64 10.02
C THR A 460 -14.81 5.55 9.73
N PRO A 461 -16.04 5.01 9.75
CA PRO A 461 -17.26 5.80 9.44
C PRO A 461 -17.45 7.02 10.33
N ASP A 462 -16.96 6.98 11.56
CA ASP A 462 -17.01 8.07 12.54
C ASP A 462 -15.89 9.11 12.37
N SER A 463 -15.06 8.96 11.34
CA SER A 463 -13.93 9.84 11.01
C SER A 463 -12.81 9.90 12.07
N LYS A 464 -12.81 9.02 13.09
CA LYS A 464 -11.82 9.08 14.17
C LYS A 464 -10.49 8.44 13.82
N THR A 465 -10.50 7.45 12.93
CA THR A 465 -9.28 6.72 12.55
C THR A 465 -9.13 6.71 11.03
N ILE A 466 -7.93 6.99 10.58
CA ILE A 466 -7.50 6.79 9.19
C ILE A 466 -6.57 5.59 9.12
N TYR A 467 -6.73 4.78 8.09
CA TYR A 467 -5.89 3.63 7.78
C TYR A 467 -5.13 3.86 6.48
N ILE A 468 -3.84 3.57 6.48
CA ILE A 468 -2.94 3.79 5.35
C ILE A 468 -2.23 2.48 5.04
N SER A 469 -2.37 2.00 3.79
CA SER A 469 -1.62 0.84 3.32
C SER A 469 -0.19 1.23 2.98
N ASN A 470 0.78 0.45 3.46
CA ASN A 470 2.22 0.69 3.32
C ASN A 470 2.85 -0.44 2.50
N SER A 471 2.90 -0.29 1.17
CA SER A 471 3.33 -1.36 0.27
C SER A 471 4.80 -1.78 0.44
N GLY A 472 5.65 -0.86 0.87
CA GLY A 472 7.05 -1.15 1.18
C GLY A 472 7.27 -1.83 2.52
N ALA A 473 6.28 -1.75 3.44
CA ALA A 473 6.38 -2.27 4.79
C ALA A 473 5.54 -3.53 5.04
N GLY A 474 4.68 -3.96 4.09
CA GLY A 474 3.76 -5.08 4.29
C GLY A 474 2.78 -4.84 5.45
N SER A 475 2.38 -3.60 5.67
CA SER A 475 1.60 -3.21 6.85
C SER A 475 0.53 -2.17 6.53
N VAL A 476 -0.35 -1.96 7.49
CA VAL A 476 -1.30 -0.85 7.53
C VAL A 476 -1.02 -0.02 8.78
N THR A 477 -0.92 1.30 8.63
CA THR A 477 -0.82 2.23 9.76
C THR A 477 -2.19 2.81 10.08
N ALA A 478 -2.61 2.69 11.35
CA ALA A 478 -3.80 3.35 11.89
C ALA A 478 -3.39 4.63 12.63
N ILE A 479 -4.08 5.74 12.37
CA ILE A 479 -3.78 7.06 12.94
C ILE A 479 -5.07 7.68 13.49
N ASP A 480 -5.02 8.24 14.69
CA ASP A 480 -6.07 9.06 15.25
C ASP A 480 -6.12 10.42 14.53
N THR A 481 -7.27 10.72 13.91
CA THR A 481 -7.43 11.90 13.06
C THR A 481 -7.41 13.22 13.82
N LYS A 482 -7.77 13.21 15.09
CA LYS A 482 -7.83 14.40 15.94
C LYS A 482 -6.47 14.75 16.52
N THR A 483 -5.75 13.74 16.99
CA THR A 483 -4.46 13.95 17.69
C THR A 483 -3.26 13.86 16.77
N LEU A 484 -3.45 13.38 15.54
CA LEU A 484 -2.38 13.10 14.56
C LEU A 484 -1.34 12.12 15.13
N LYS A 485 -1.77 11.15 15.95
CA LYS A 485 -0.89 10.14 16.53
C LYS A 485 -1.14 8.78 15.90
N GLN A 486 -0.06 8.07 15.63
CA GLN A 486 -0.13 6.68 15.23
C GLN A 486 -0.71 5.85 16.38
N ILE A 487 -1.75 5.06 16.09
CA ILE A 487 -2.41 4.14 17.01
C ILE A 487 -1.78 2.75 16.92
N ALA A 488 -1.61 2.26 15.68
CA ALA A 488 -1.14 0.91 15.41
C ALA A 488 -0.38 0.83 14.08
N VAL A 489 0.51 -0.16 13.97
CA VAL A 489 1.07 -0.67 12.71
C VAL A 489 0.70 -2.14 12.61
N ILE A 490 -0.13 -2.49 11.66
CA ILE A 490 -0.77 -3.79 11.52
C ILE A 490 -0.11 -4.54 10.36
N PRO A 491 0.61 -5.63 10.59
CA PRO A 491 1.09 -6.50 9.53
C PRO A 491 -0.09 -7.11 8.76
N VAL A 492 -0.06 -7.10 7.42
CA VAL A 492 -1.19 -7.60 6.61
C VAL A 492 -0.78 -8.57 5.51
N GLY A 493 0.33 -8.37 4.85
CA GLY A 493 0.81 -9.18 3.74
C GLY A 493 1.71 -8.37 2.83
N GLU A 494 2.20 -8.98 1.75
CA GLU A 494 3.16 -8.31 0.88
C GLU A 494 2.48 -7.39 -0.12
N VAL A 495 3.09 -6.22 -0.29
CA VAL A 495 2.66 -5.16 -1.20
C VAL A 495 1.18 -4.82 -1.02
N PRO A 496 0.76 -4.41 0.22
CA PRO A 496 -0.59 -3.93 0.43
C PRO A 496 -0.88 -2.71 -0.45
N LYS A 497 -1.99 -2.80 -1.17
CA LYS A 497 -2.42 -1.81 -2.17
C LYS A 497 -3.67 -1.10 -1.72
N ARG A 498 -4.78 -1.34 -2.44
CA ARG A 498 -6.06 -0.72 -2.15
C ARG A 498 -6.54 -1.08 -0.75
N ILE A 499 -7.07 -0.10 -0.07
CA ILE A 499 -7.69 -0.24 1.24
C ILE A 499 -9.07 0.41 1.22
N ASN A 500 -10.07 -0.25 1.79
CA ASN A 500 -11.44 0.26 1.84
C ASN A 500 -12.15 -0.22 3.10
N THR A 501 -13.12 0.56 3.58
CA THR A 501 -13.88 0.27 4.79
C THR A 501 -15.31 -0.14 4.45
N LEU A 502 -15.71 -1.31 4.95
CA LEU A 502 -17.09 -1.80 4.94
C LEU A 502 -17.77 -1.43 6.26
N VAL A 503 -18.96 -0.84 6.21
CA VAL A 503 -19.85 -0.70 7.36
C VAL A 503 -20.70 -1.97 7.45
N LEU A 504 -20.62 -2.66 8.58
CA LEU A 504 -21.47 -3.83 8.86
C LEU A 504 -22.88 -3.35 9.23
N ARG A 505 -23.88 -3.94 8.61
CA ARG A 505 -25.30 -3.66 8.88
C ARG A 505 -25.93 -4.81 9.63
#